data_ccf70d8664beb3060f42e662c8e2e9e9
#
_entry.id   ccf70d8664beb3060f42e662c8e2e9e9
#
_cell.length_a   1.000
_cell.length_b   1.000
_cell.length_c   1.000
_cell.angle_alpha   90.00
_cell.angle_beta   90.00
_cell.angle_gamma   90.00
#
_symmetry.space_group_name_H-M   'P 1'
#
loop_
_entity.id
_entity.type
_entity.pdbx_description
1 polymer ?
#
loop_
_entity_poly.entity_id
_entity_poly.type
_entity_poly.pdbx_seq_one_letter_code
_entity_poly.pdbx_strand_id
1 'polypeptide(L)'
;MEVLNTGGGDSIDRCPTQRPMRVLVLASGGKDSSYATWWSTLRGWDVAGLVTVRVTGEDSMMFQVPSTALAGMQAASADLPWLPIPIEGDDRTEMRILEEALEGIVHGSHKSRSPIWSSAELLDAAWPEGWVWPSNLRRLRASEPIDALVVGAIRSDYQKTRIEQMCERLGVKSFTPLWHHEGRSHMHDLVSQGHQVILTSVSTEGLGKEWLGRILSQHDVEELESLAEVHRFNIDGEGGEFETAVIDAPWMKYSINTQHTVHWTGRRGWIDIWGAELV
;
A
#
# COMPACT_ATOMS: atom_id res chain seq x y z
N MET A 1 -14.16 51.90 51.78
CA MET A 1 -13.58 51.89 50.45
C MET A 1 -13.17 50.45 50.15
N GLU A 2 -14.16 49.64 49.73
CA GLU A 2 -13.99 48.20 49.45
C GLU A 2 -13.53 48.04 48.00
N VAL A 3 -12.43 47.30 47.80
CA VAL A 3 -11.95 46.95 46.48
C VAL A 3 -12.49 45.54 46.19
N LEU A 4 -13.45 45.48 45.26
CA LEU A 4 -13.98 44.27 44.69
C LEU A 4 -12.93 43.62 43.76
N ASN A 5 -12.45 42.45 44.16
CA ASN A 5 -11.56 41.60 43.37
C ASN A 5 -12.42 40.64 42.52
N THR A 6 -12.62 40.97 41.26
CA THR A 6 -13.27 40.10 40.27
C THR A 6 -12.22 39.31 39.52
N GLY A 7 -11.77 38.18 40.08
CA GLY A 7 -10.97 37.19 39.42
C GLY A 7 -11.84 36.20 38.68
N GLY A 8 -12.33 36.53 37.49
CA GLY A 8 -12.93 35.59 36.56
C GLY A 8 -11.82 34.96 35.71
N GLY A 9 -11.32 33.82 36.17
CA GLY A 9 -10.45 32.95 35.33
C GLY A 9 -11.34 32.18 34.37
N ASP A 10 -11.43 32.63 33.13
CA ASP A 10 -11.97 31.83 32.03
C ASP A 10 -11.08 30.58 31.89
N SER A 11 -11.56 29.46 32.42
CA SER A 11 -11.05 28.16 32.02
C SER A 11 -11.42 27.96 30.55
N ILE A 12 -10.43 28.13 29.69
CA ILE A 12 -10.52 27.67 28.30
C ILE A 12 -10.72 26.17 28.40
N ASP A 13 -11.97 25.72 28.24
CA ASP A 13 -12.31 24.31 28.06
C ASP A 13 -11.48 23.80 26.90
N ARG A 14 -10.39 23.11 27.20
CA ARG A 14 -9.64 22.35 26.19
C ARG A 14 -10.58 21.32 25.64
N CYS A 15 -11.02 21.53 24.40
CA CYS A 15 -11.73 20.53 23.62
C CYS A 15 -11.00 19.18 23.83
N PRO A 16 -11.68 18.11 24.24
CA PRO A 16 -11.03 16.83 24.45
C PRO A 16 -10.27 16.47 23.18
N THR A 17 -8.97 16.29 23.29
CA THR A 17 -8.12 15.89 22.16
C THR A 17 -8.64 14.56 21.66
N GLN A 18 -9.40 14.60 20.57
CA GLN A 18 -9.93 13.42 19.92
C GLN A 18 -8.71 12.58 19.49
N ARG A 19 -8.67 11.30 19.90
CA ARG A 19 -7.56 10.42 19.49
C ARG A 19 -7.43 10.41 17.97
N PRO A 20 -6.24 10.26 17.40
CA PRO A 20 -6.05 10.08 15.97
C PRO A 20 -6.93 8.92 15.46
N MET A 21 -7.47 9.08 14.25
CA MET A 21 -8.17 7.99 13.57
C MET A 21 -7.20 6.83 13.35
N ARG A 22 -7.61 5.62 13.74
CA ARG A 22 -6.80 4.42 13.61
C ARG A 22 -7.20 3.67 12.35
N VAL A 23 -6.27 3.47 11.44
CA VAL A 23 -6.56 2.95 10.10
C VAL A 23 -5.73 1.73 9.72
N LEU A 24 -6.29 0.87 8.88
CA LEU A 24 -5.54 -0.12 8.10
C LEU A 24 -5.45 0.36 6.66
N VAL A 25 -4.32 0.09 6.00
CA VAL A 25 -4.16 0.38 4.58
C VAL A 25 -4.09 -0.92 3.80
N LEU A 26 -4.92 -1.06 2.75
CA LEU A 26 -4.80 -2.16 1.79
C LEU A 26 -3.61 -1.85 0.88
N ALA A 27 -2.55 -2.62 1.01
CA ALA A 27 -1.26 -2.37 0.40
C ALA A 27 -0.84 -3.50 -0.54
N SER A 28 -0.69 -3.19 -1.82
CA SER A 28 -0.15 -4.10 -2.83
C SER A 28 1.37 -3.99 -3.01
N GLY A 29 2.00 -2.99 -2.38
CA GLY A 29 3.40 -2.64 -2.61
C GLY A 29 3.63 -1.66 -3.76
N GLY A 30 2.60 -1.35 -4.55
CA GLY A 30 2.63 -0.42 -5.67
C GLY A 30 2.44 1.05 -5.28
N LYS A 31 2.52 1.93 -6.28
CA LYS A 31 2.48 3.38 -6.15
C LYS A 31 1.25 3.91 -5.40
N ASP A 32 0.06 3.38 -5.72
CA ASP A 32 -1.21 3.91 -5.22
C ASP A 32 -1.44 3.56 -3.75
N SER A 33 -1.08 2.35 -3.35
CA SER A 33 -1.12 1.93 -1.96
C SER A 33 -0.05 2.63 -1.10
N SER A 34 1.12 2.92 -1.68
CA SER A 34 2.15 3.72 -1.02
C SER A 34 1.68 5.15 -0.80
N TYR A 35 1.07 5.78 -1.81
CA TYR A 35 0.46 7.09 -1.67
C TYR A 35 -0.63 7.12 -0.60
N ALA A 36 -1.52 6.12 -0.59
CA ALA A 36 -2.59 6.01 0.40
C ALA A 36 -2.05 5.89 1.84
N THR A 37 -0.94 5.18 2.03
CA THR A 37 -0.23 5.07 3.31
C THR A 37 0.34 6.42 3.73
N TRP A 38 1.06 7.10 2.82
CA TRP A 38 1.62 8.43 3.05
C TRP A 38 0.54 9.47 3.35
N TRP A 39 -0.53 9.49 2.57
CA TRP A 39 -1.67 10.38 2.78
C TRP A 39 -2.28 10.21 4.18
N SER A 40 -2.43 8.97 4.65
CA SER A 40 -2.92 8.68 6.00
C SER A 40 -1.99 9.25 7.08
N THR A 41 -0.68 9.11 6.87
CA THR A 41 0.35 9.68 7.75
C THR A 41 0.31 11.20 7.79
N LEU A 42 0.17 11.87 6.64
CA LEU A 42 0.04 13.33 6.55
C LEU A 42 -1.21 13.87 7.26
N ARG A 43 -2.28 13.06 7.33
CA ARG A 43 -3.48 13.38 8.11
C ARG A 43 -3.29 13.26 9.61
N GLY A 44 -2.14 12.80 10.07
CA GLY A 44 -1.87 12.51 11.48
C GLY A 44 -2.67 11.31 11.99
N TRP A 45 -3.08 10.41 11.11
CA TRP A 45 -3.77 9.18 11.47
C TRP A 45 -2.79 8.13 11.97
N ASP A 46 -3.26 7.26 12.87
CA ASP A 46 -2.51 6.10 13.35
C ASP A 46 -2.68 4.95 12.35
N VAL A 47 -1.66 4.73 11.51
CA VAL A 47 -1.63 3.57 10.60
C VAL A 47 -1.29 2.33 11.42
N ALA A 48 -2.32 1.55 11.77
CA ALA A 48 -2.19 0.37 12.62
C ALA A 48 -1.48 -0.80 11.93
N GLY A 49 -1.47 -0.81 10.60
CA GLY A 49 -0.76 -1.82 9.80
C GLY A 49 -1.16 -1.82 8.33
N LEU A 50 -0.40 -2.60 7.57
CA LEU A 50 -0.65 -2.85 6.15
C LEU A 50 -1.29 -4.22 5.96
N VAL A 51 -2.28 -4.31 5.08
CA VAL A 51 -2.95 -5.56 4.71
C VAL A 51 -2.74 -5.80 3.22
N THR A 52 -2.20 -6.95 2.86
CA THR A 52 -1.90 -7.31 1.47
C THR A 52 -2.71 -8.52 1.05
N VAL A 53 -3.54 -8.35 0.04
CA VAL A 53 -4.19 -9.47 -0.63
C VAL A 53 -3.18 -10.08 -1.61
N ARG A 54 -2.97 -11.38 -1.50
CA ARG A 54 -2.10 -12.15 -2.36
C ARG A 54 -2.91 -13.21 -3.09
N VAL A 55 -3.16 -12.98 -4.37
CA VAL A 55 -3.82 -13.99 -5.21
C VAL A 55 -2.81 -15.07 -5.56
N THR A 56 -3.14 -16.33 -5.22
CA THR A 56 -2.36 -17.52 -5.57
C THR A 56 -3.10 -18.29 -6.65
N GLY A 57 -2.43 -18.61 -7.77
CA GLY A 57 -3.00 -19.33 -8.90
C GLY A 57 -2.04 -19.33 -10.09
N GLU A 58 -2.25 -20.23 -11.06
CA GLU A 58 -1.35 -20.36 -12.22
C GLU A 58 -1.27 -19.07 -13.06
N ASP A 59 -2.36 -18.30 -13.15
CA ASP A 59 -2.42 -17.04 -13.89
C ASP A 59 -1.77 -15.87 -13.11
N SER A 60 -1.73 -15.93 -11.79
CA SER A 60 -1.17 -14.87 -10.93
C SER A 60 0.34 -15.00 -10.70
N MET A 61 0.91 -16.19 -10.87
CA MET A 61 2.35 -16.43 -10.67
C MET A 61 3.23 -15.67 -11.65
N MET A 62 2.70 -15.25 -12.81
CA MET A 62 3.50 -14.53 -13.82
C MET A 62 3.64 -13.04 -13.56
N PHE A 63 2.75 -12.39 -12.76
CA PHE A 63 2.71 -10.92 -12.75
C PHE A 63 2.62 -10.25 -11.36
N GLN A 64 2.29 -10.93 -10.27
CA GLN A 64 1.93 -10.25 -9.02
C GLN A 64 2.69 -10.68 -7.75
N VAL A 65 3.24 -11.87 -7.67
CA VAL A 65 3.75 -12.42 -6.40
C VAL A 65 4.94 -11.66 -5.82
N PRO A 66 5.99 -11.31 -6.58
CA PRO A 66 7.13 -10.59 -6.01
C PRO A 66 6.77 -9.17 -5.55
N SER A 67 5.94 -8.46 -6.32
CA SER A 67 5.59 -7.06 -6.00
C SER A 67 4.76 -6.94 -4.73
N THR A 68 3.81 -7.86 -4.49
CA THR A 68 2.99 -7.84 -3.27
C THR A 68 3.79 -8.18 -2.01
N ALA A 69 4.84 -8.99 -2.12
CA ALA A 69 5.74 -9.27 -1.01
C ALA A 69 6.53 -8.02 -0.57
N LEU A 70 6.80 -7.07 -1.47
CA LEU A 70 7.44 -5.79 -1.12
C LEU A 70 6.63 -4.99 -0.10
N ALA A 71 5.31 -5.15 -0.03
CA ALA A 71 4.50 -4.52 1.01
C ALA A 71 4.92 -4.93 2.43
N GLY A 72 5.42 -6.16 2.61
CA GLY A 72 6.00 -6.61 3.88
C GLY A 72 7.32 -5.91 4.21
N MET A 73 8.18 -5.71 3.21
CA MET A 73 9.43 -4.94 3.37
C MET A 73 9.13 -3.47 3.68
N GLN A 74 8.17 -2.85 2.98
CA GLN A 74 7.70 -1.49 3.25
C GLN A 74 7.14 -1.37 4.67
N ALA A 75 6.32 -2.33 5.11
CA ALA A 75 5.79 -2.36 6.48
C ALA A 75 6.91 -2.43 7.52
N ALA A 76 7.90 -3.32 7.33
CA ALA A 76 9.04 -3.43 8.21
C ALA A 76 9.89 -2.16 8.24
N SER A 77 10.11 -1.52 7.09
CA SER A 77 10.82 -0.24 6.99
C SER A 77 10.15 0.87 7.81
N ALA A 78 8.82 0.89 7.84
CA ALA A 78 8.05 1.89 8.60
C ALA A 78 7.73 1.47 10.04
N ASP A 79 8.25 0.32 10.52
CA ASP A 79 7.86 -0.30 11.79
C ASP A 79 6.35 -0.56 11.92
N LEU A 80 5.67 -0.81 10.80
CA LEU A 80 4.25 -1.16 10.77
C LEU A 80 4.06 -2.68 10.82
N PRO A 81 3.01 -3.18 11.49
CA PRO A 81 2.59 -4.57 11.35
C PRO A 81 2.05 -4.87 9.95
N TRP A 82 2.20 -6.12 9.51
CA TRP A 82 1.76 -6.57 8.21
C TRP A 82 0.88 -7.83 8.27
N LEU A 83 -0.16 -7.88 7.46
CA LEU A 83 -1.03 -9.04 7.27
C LEU A 83 -1.13 -9.38 5.79
N PRO A 84 -0.40 -10.38 5.33
CA PRO A 84 -0.65 -11.00 4.05
C PRO A 84 -1.82 -11.96 4.14
N ILE A 85 -2.74 -11.87 3.19
CA ILE A 85 -3.91 -12.74 3.09
C ILE A 85 -3.79 -13.49 1.77
N PRO A 86 -3.39 -14.77 1.78
CA PRO A 86 -3.39 -15.58 0.58
C PRO A 86 -4.84 -15.89 0.17
N ILE A 87 -5.14 -15.72 -1.10
CA ILE A 87 -6.45 -15.96 -1.67
C ILE A 87 -6.29 -16.87 -2.88
N GLU A 88 -7.02 -17.99 -2.87
CA GLU A 88 -7.18 -18.86 -4.02
C GLU A 88 -8.61 -18.71 -4.52
N GLY A 89 -8.80 -18.34 -5.79
CA GLY A 89 -10.14 -18.31 -6.39
C GLY A 89 -10.47 -17.06 -7.18
N ASP A 90 -11.78 -16.89 -7.41
CA ASP A 90 -12.34 -15.79 -8.17
C ASP A 90 -12.63 -14.55 -7.31
N ASP A 91 -12.91 -13.44 -7.97
CA ASP A 91 -13.21 -12.15 -7.36
C ASP A 91 -14.26 -12.18 -6.23
N ARG A 92 -15.21 -13.10 -6.26
CA ARG A 92 -16.27 -13.18 -5.23
C ARG A 92 -15.74 -13.80 -3.95
N THR A 93 -14.85 -14.77 -4.10
CA THR A 93 -14.19 -15.46 -3.00
C THR A 93 -13.18 -14.53 -2.33
N GLU A 94 -12.49 -13.69 -3.09
CA GLU A 94 -11.50 -12.73 -2.59
C GLU A 94 -12.09 -11.79 -1.53
N MET A 95 -13.21 -11.15 -1.83
CA MET A 95 -13.80 -10.19 -0.88
C MET A 95 -14.28 -10.85 0.41
N ARG A 96 -14.81 -12.09 0.32
CA ARG A 96 -15.25 -12.82 1.51
C ARG A 96 -14.07 -13.23 2.40
N ILE A 97 -12.99 -13.73 1.80
CA ILE A 97 -11.79 -14.11 2.56
C ILE A 97 -11.14 -12.87 3.20
N LEU A 98 -11.08 -11.74 2.47
CA LEU A 98 -10.59 -10.48 3.01
C LEU A 98 -11.43 -10.01 4.20
N GLU A 99 -12.76 -10.03 4.08
CA GLU A 99 -13.69 -9.65 5.14
C GLU A 99 -13.54 -10.52 6.40
N GLU A 100 -13.52 -11.86 6.24
CA GLU A 100 -13.33 -12.82 7.32
C GLU A 100 -11.97 -12.61 8.04
N ALA A 101 -10.90 -12.34 7.28
CA ALA A 101 -9.59 -12.07 7.84
C ALA A 101 -9.53 -10.74 8.62
N LEU A 102 -10.31 -9.75 8.22
CA LEU A 102 -10.34 -8.42 8.86
C LEU A 102 -11.28 -8.36 10.06
N GLU A 103 -12.35 -9.18 10.11
CA GLU A 103 -13.38 -9.12 11.15
C GLU A 103 -12.80 -9.17 12.58
N GLY A 104 -11.89 -10.12 12.84
CA GLY A 104 -11.23 -10.25 14.16
C GLY A 104 -10.21 -9.14 14.46
N ILE A 105 -9.79 -8.38 13.46
CA ILE A 105 -8.78 -7.32 13.58
C ILE A 105 -9.45 -5.99 13.82
N VAL A 106 -10.48 -5.65 13.05
CA VAL A 106 -11.12 -4.33 13.10
C VAL A 106 -11.79 -4.06 14.47
N HIS A 107 -12.24 -5.10 15.17
CA HIS A 107 -12.87 -4.98 16.47
C HIS A 107 -11.88 -4.99 17.66
N GLY A 108 -10.59 -5.06 17.42
CA GLY A 108 -9.57 -4.93 18.45
C GLY A 108 -9.62 -6.04 19.52
N SER A 109 -9.65 -7.31 19.09
CA SER A 109 -9.84 -8.46 19.98
C SER A 109 -8.58 -8.95 20.70
N HIS A 110 -7.39 -8.42 20.40
CA HIS A 110 -6.11 -8.91 20.92
C HIS A 110 -5.52 -8.01 22.00
N LYS A 111 -5.23 -8.57 23.18
CA LYS A 111 -4.63 -7.86 24.32
C LYS A 111 -3.11 -7.69 24.25
N SER A 112 -2.45 -8.29 23.25
CA SER A 112 -0.99 -8.28 23.13
C SER A 112 -0.54 -7.51 21.90
N ARG A 113 0.69 -6.97 21.95
CA ARG A 113 1.35 -6.38 20.77
C ARG A 113 1.44 -7.40 19.64
N SER A 114 1.43 -6.92 18.40
CA SER A 114 1.67 -7.73 17.21
C SER A 114 2.99 -8.51 17.35
N PRO A 115 2.99 -9.85 17.26
CA PRO A 115 4.20 -10.65 17.36
C PRO A 115 5.09 -10.42 16.13
N ILE A 116 6.39 -10.69 16.28
CA ILE A 116 7.32 -10.74 15.16
C ILE A 116 7.03 -12.00 14.35
N TRP A 117 7.09 -11.92 13.02
CA TRP A 117 7.04 -13.06 12.14
C TRP A 117 8.24 -13.99 12.41
N SER A 118 7.98 -15.26 12.62
CA SER A 118 9.04 -16.26 12.66
C SER A 118 9.48 -16.64 11.24
N SER A 119 10.73 -17.09 11.09
CA SER A 119 11.22 -17.59 9.79
C SER A 119 10.39 -18.77 9.27
N ALA A 120 9.89 -19.64 10.15
CA ALA A 120 9.03 -20.75 9.76
C ALA A 120 7.69 -20.28 9.18
N GLU A 121 7.03 -19.30 9.82
CA GLU A 121 5.77 -18.73 9.32
C GLU A 121 5.96 -18.02 7.96
N LEU A 122 7.12 -17.39 7.74
CA LEU A 122 7.46 -16.76 6.46
C LEU A 122 7.67 -17.81 5.36
N LEU A 123 8.32 -18.92 5.68
CA LEU A 123 8.51 -20.04 4.74
C LEU A 123 7.18 -20.71 4.37
N ASP A 124 6.34 -21.00 5.38
CA ASP A 124 5.02 -21.61 5.18
C ASP A 124 4.09 -20.71 4.32
N ALA A 125 4.28 -19.41 4.37
CA ALA A 125 3.52 -18.44 3.57
C ALA A 125 4.01 -18.36 2.10
N ALA A 126 4.94 -19.22 1.67
CA ALA A 126 5.51 -19.28 0.33
C ALA A 126 6.01 -17.91 -0.19
N TRP A 127 6.77 -17.20 0.64
CA TRP A 127 7.45 -15.96 0.26
C TRP A 127 8.63 -16.22 -0.65
N PRO A 128 9.07 -15.23 -1.44
CA PRO A 128 10.22 -15.39 -2.30
C PRO A 128 11.45 -15.90 -1.53
N GLU A 129 12.06 -16.99 -2.01
CA GLU A 129 13.33 -17.48 -1.52
C GLU A 129 14.43 -16.45 -1.83
N GLY A 130 15.42 -16.34 -0.95
CA GLY A 130 16.56 -15.43 -1.14
C GLY A 130 16.32 -13.99 -0.65
N TRP A 131 15.12 -13.63 -0.19
CA TRP A 131 14.89 -12.32 0.42
C TRP A 131 15.41 -12.26 1.85
N VAL A 132 16.03 -11.12 2.20
CA VAL A 132 16.49 -10.86 3.58
C VAL A 132 15.34 -10.18 4.35
N TRP A 133 14.50 -11.00 4.97
CA TRP A 133 13.36 -10.50 5.74
C TRP A 133 13.82 -9.79 7.00
N PRO A 134 13.34 -8.55 7.25
CA PRO A 134 13.71 -7.78 8.43
C PRO A 134 13.25 -8.45 9.72
N SER A 135 14.15 -8.52 10.71
CA SER A 135 13.86 -9.14 12.02
C SER A 135 12.80 -8.38 12.85
N ASN A 136 12.46 -7.14 12.47
CA ASN A 136 11.41 -6.32 13.09
C ASN A 136 10.04 -6.47 12.42
N LEU A 137 9.90 -7.27 11.35
CA LEU A 137 8.61 -7.48 10.69
C LEU A 137 7.61 -8.12 11.66
N ARG A 138 6.50 -7.42 11.89
CA ARG A 138 5.47 -7.84 12.85
C ARG A 138 4.21 -8.30 12.12
N ARG A 139 3.61 -9.37 12.64
CA ARG A 139 2.30 -9.82 12.18
C ARG A 139 1.21 -8.91 12.75
N LEU A 140 0.32 -8.39 11.90
CA LEU A 140 -0.75 -7.52 12.33
C LEU A 140 -1.70 -8.25 13.30
N ARG A 141 -1.90 -7.64 14.46
CA ARG A 141 -2.96 -7.97 15.43
C ARG A 141 -3.41 -6.67 16.07
N ALA A 142 -4.58 -6.19 15.72
CA ALA A 142 -5.07 -4.96 16.34
C ALA A 142 -5.48 -5.21 17.79
N SER A 143 -4.88 -4.45 18.70
CA SER A 143 -5.23 -4.44 20.13
C SER A 143 -6.36 -3.47 20.45
N GLU A 144 -6.57 -2.49 19.61
CA GLU A 144 -7.61 -1.46 19.68
C GLU A 144 -8.43 -1.45 18.40
N PRO A 145 -9.71 -1.04 18.48
CA PRO A 145 -10.58 -0.98 17.30
C PRO A 145 -9.99 -0.12 16.18
N ILE A 146 -10.22 -0.55 14.95
CA ILE A 146 -9.90 0.17 13.73
C ILE A 146 -11.09 1.04 13.35
N ASP A 147 -10.82 2.29 12.98
CA ASP A 147 -11.88 3.25 12.59
C ASP A 147 -12.16 3.20 11.09
N ALA A 148 -11.15 2.85 10.27
CA ALA A 148 -11.29 2.86 8.82
C ALA A 148 -10.31 1.95 8.08
N LEU A 149 -10.68 1.59 6.84
CA LEU A 149 -9.79 1.08 5.81
C LEU A 149 -9.46 2.19 4.82
N VAL A 150 -8.19 2.24 4.39
CA VAL A 150 -7.71 3.16 3.35
C VAL A 150 -7.24 2.34 2.16
N VAL A 151 -7.65 2.71 0.96
CA VAL A 151 -7.38 1.96 -0.27
C VAL A 151 -6.93 2.90 -1.38
N GLY A 152 -5.87 2.51 -2.10
CA GLY A 152 -5.30 3.28 -3.21
C GLY A 152 -6.07 3.17 -4.53
N ALA A 153 -7.35 2.75 -4.54
CA ALA A 153 -8.14 2.64 -5.78
C ALA A 153 -8.35 4.01 -6.44
N ILE A 154 -8.09 4.10 -7.74
CA ILE A 154 -8.16 5.37 -8.50
C ILE A 154 -9.47 5.48 -9.30
N ARG A 155 -9.86 4.47 -10.09
CA ARG A 155 -10.96 4.60 -11.05
C ARG A 155 -11.94 3.42 -11.12
N SER A 156 -11.72 2.35 -10.41
CA SER A 156 -12.59 1.17 -10.47
C SER A 156 -13.80 1.31 -9.55
N ASP A 157 -14.94 1.76 -10.08
CA ASP A 157 -16.24 1.77 -9.38
C ASP A 157 -16.57 0.39 -8.78
N TYR A 158 -16.26 -0.66 -9.51
CA TYR A 158 -16.49 -2.03 -9.09
C TYR A 158 -15.70 -2.38 -7.81
N GLN A 159 -14.40 -2.11 -7.81
CA GLN A 159 -13.56 -2.35 -6.64
C GLN A 159 -13.98 -1.49 -5.45
N LYS A 160 -14.18 -0.19 -5.69
CA LYS A 160 -14.59 0.77 -4.66
C LYS A 160 -15.88 0.34 -3.98
N THR A 161 -16.94 0.05 -4.76
CA THR A 161 -18.25 -0.35 -4.23
C THR A 161 -18.15 -1.61 -3.36
N ARG A 162 -17.37 -2.60 -3.76
CA ARG A 162 -17.18 -3.84 -2.99
C ARG A 162 -16.46 -3.58 -1.67
N ILE A 163 -15.44 -2.74 -1.68
CA ILE A 163 -14.72 -2.33 -0.45
C ILE A 163 -15.65 -1.55 0.48
N GLU A 164 -16.43 -0.60 -0.03
CA GLU A 164 -17.38 0.18 0.77
C GLU A 164 -18.43 -0.72 1.43
N GLN A 165 -19.02 -1.65 0.69
CA GLN A 165 -19.97 -2.63 1.23
C GLN A 165 -19.36 -3.53 2.30
N MET A 166 -18.13 -3.97 2.12
CA MET A 166 -17.38 -4.73 3.13
C MET A 166 -17.15 -3.88 4.37
N CYS A 167 -16.68 -2.65 4.21
CA CYS A 167 -16.47 -1.73 5.33
C CYS A 167 -17.76 -1.46 6.13
N GLU A 168 -18.89 -1.32 5.44
CA GLU A 168 -20.21 -1.16 6.08
C GLU A 168 -20.55 -2.39 6.94
N ARG A 169 -20.35 -3.60 6.43
CA ARG A 169 -20.59 -4.84 7.21
C ARG A 169 -19.64 -4.98 8.41
N LEU A 170 -18.38 -4.57 8.25
CA LEU A 170 -17.37 -4.54 9.31
C LEU A 170 -17.56 -3.39 10.31
N GLY A 171 -18.47 -2.44 10.04
CA GLY A 171 -18.72 -1.28 10.90
C GLY A 171 -17.57 -0.27 10.91
N VAL A 172 -16.75 -0.20 9.86
CA VAL A 172 -15.63 0.73 9.71
C VAL A 172 -15.85 1.66 8.52
N LYS A 173 -15.16 2.81 8.50
CA LYS A 173 -15.21 3.74 7.35
C LYS A 173 -14.32 3.24 6.22
N SER A 174 -14.61 3.66 4.98
CA SER A 174 -13.76 3.49 3.81
C SER A 174 -13.21 4.83 3.33
N PHE A 175 -11.93 4.90 3.02
CA PHE A 175 -11.28 6.06 2.40
C PHE A 175 -10.51 5.65 1.15
N THR A 176 -10.75 6.36 0.07
CA THR A 176 -10.10 6.19 -1.23
C THR A 176 -9.48 7.52 -1.66
N PRO A 177 -8.29 7.90 -1.13
CA PRO A 177 -7.74 9.24 -1.33
C PRO A 177 -7.43 9.59 -2.79
N LEU A 178 -7.26 8.60 -3.64
CA LEU A 178 -6.98 8.76 -5.07
C LEU A 178 -8.22 8.70 -5.96
N TRP A 179 -9.41 8.56 -5.39
CA TRP A 179 -10.63 8.43 -6.17
C TRP A 179 -10.86 9.64 -7.08
N HIS A 180 -10.92 9.40 -8.39
CA HIS A 180 -10.97 10.41 -9.44
C HIS A 180 -9.77 11.39 -9.46
N HIS A 181 -8.65 11.04 -8.82
CA HIS A 181 -7.44 11.83 -8.95
C HIS A 181 -6.95 11.78 -10.41
N GLU A 182 -6.39 12.88 -10.88
CA GLU A 182 -5.90 12.98 -12.25
C GLU A 182 -4.54 12.26 -12.36
N GLY A 183 -4.44 11.25 -13.25
CA GLY A 183 -3.30 10.34 -13.32
C GLY A 183 -1.98 11.03 -13.58
N ARG A 184 -1.95 12.08 -14.40
CA ARG A 184 -0.75 12.89 -14.67
C ARG A 184 -0.24 13.55 -13.39
N SER A 185 -1.12 14.28 -12.71
CA SER A 185 -0.79 14.93 -11.44
C SER A 185 -0.32 13.90 -10.41
N HIS A 186 -0.98 12.74 -10.35
CA HIS A 186 -0.59 11.67 -9.43
C HIS A 186 0.84 11.18 -9.64
N MET A 187 1.25 10.91 -10.89
CA MET A 187 2.59 10.43 -11.21
C MET A 187 3.66 11.48 -10.90
N HIS A 188 3.41 12.75 -11.25
CA HIS A 188 4.31 13.86 -10.92
C HIS A 188 4.43 14.08 -9.40
N ASP A 189 3.30 14.02 -8.67
CA ASP A 189 3.28 14.19 -7.23
C ASP A 189 4.08 13.09 -6.53
N LEU A 190 3.91 11.82 -6.91
CA LEU A 190 4.65 10.70 -6.33
C LEU A 190 6.17 10.94 -6.37
N VAL A 191 6.70 11.23 -7.56
CA VAL A 191 8.14 11.41 -7.74
C VAL A 191 8.63 12.70 -7.07
N SER A 192 7.89 13.81 -7.19
CA SER A 192 8.25 15.10 -6.58
C SER A 192 8.24 15.05 -5.05
N GLN A 193 7.40 14.20 -4.47
CA GLN A 193 7.30 14.00 -3.03
C GLN A 193 8.30 12.97 -2.49
N GLY A 194 9.17 12.42 -3.34
CA GLY A 194 10.26 11.53 -2.93
C GLY A 194 9.91 10.05 -2.92
N HIS A 195 8.85 9.61 -3.60
CA HIS A 195 8.62 8.19 -3.82
C HIS A 195 9.57 7.67 -4.92
N GLN A 196 10.29 6.60 -4.64
CA GLN A 196 11.06 5.87 -5.63
C GLN A 196 10.22 4.71 -6.17
N VAL A 197 9.70 4.92 -7.37
CA VAL A 197 8.80 3.99 -8.06
C VAL A 197 9.57 3.29 -9.16
N ILE A 198 9.44 1.96 -9.25
CA ILE A 198 9.95 1.16 -10.37
C ILE A 198 8.79 0.50 -11.11
N LEU A 199 8.92 0.31 -12.43
CA LEU A 199 7.99 -0.50 -13.20
C LEU A 199 8.37 -1.98 -13.06
N THR A 200 7.42 -2.80 -12.61
CA THR A 200 7.62 -4.24 -12.42
C THR A 200 7.12 -5.07 -13.60
N SER A 201 6.16 -4.55 -14.33
CA SER A 201 5.74 -5.13 -15.61
C SER A 201 5.30 -4.04 -16.59
N VAL A 202 5.37 -4.35 -17.88
CA VAL A 202 4.83 -3.53 -18.97
C VAL A 202 4.12 -4.42 -19.98
N SER A 203 2.98 -3.94 -20.50
CA SER A 203 2.12 -4.69 -21.44
C SER A 203 1.51 -3.82 -22.54
N THR A 204 2.00 -2.58 -22.73
CA THR A 204 1.48 -1.62 -23.71
C THR A 204 2.52 -1.28 -24.77
N GLU A 205 2.07 -0.80 -25.95
CA GLU A 205 2.97 -0.17 -26.93
C GLU A 205 3.56 1.11 -26.35
N GLY A 206 4.79 1.42 -26.77
CA GLY A 206 5.54 2.60 -26.34
C GLY A 206 6.44 2.36 -25.14
N LEU A 207 6.19 1.34 -24.32
CA LEU A 207 7.06 0.97 -23.20
C LEU A 207 7.89 -0.27 -23.56
N GLY A 208 9.20 -0.11 -23.63
CA GLY A 208 10.15 -1.19 -23.87
C GLY A 208 10.73 -1.76 -22.58
N LYS A 209 11.64 -2.72 -22.75
CA LYS A 209 12.32 -3.40 -21.62
C LYS A 209 13.16 -2.45 -20.75
N GLU A 210 13.56 -1.30 -21.27
CA GLU A 210 14.35 -0.28 -20.60
C GLU A 210 13.61 0.43 -19.46
N TRP A 211 12.29 0.30 -19.43
CA TRP A 211 11.44 0.82 -18.35
C TRP A 211 11.40 -0.10 -17.14
N LEU A 212 11.68 -1.39 -17.33
CA LEU A 212 11.58 -2.39 -16.28
C LEU A 212 12.71 -2.24 -15.25
N GLY A 213 12.34 -2.13 -13.98
CA GLY A 213 13.27 -1.97 -12.86
C GLY A 213 13.93 -0.59 -12.76
N ARG A 214 13.64 0.32 -13.66
CA ARG A 214 14.13 1.70 -13.64
C ARG A 214 13.40 2.49 -12.57
N ILE A 215 14.15 3.21 -11.72
CA ILE A 215 13.58 4.17 -10.77
C ILE A 215 13.13 5.41 -11.56
N LEU A 216 11.85 5.74 -11.47
CA LEU A 216 11.28 6.87 -12.19
C LEU A 216 11.79 8.19 -11.60
N SER A 217 12.39 9.02 -12.46
CA SER A 217 12.69 10.44 -12.20
C SER A 217 11.56 11.33 -12.74
N GLN A 218 11.61 12.64 -12.45
CA GLN A 218 10.68 13.61 -13.05
C GLN A 218 10.76 13.61 -14.59
N HIS A 219 11.97 13.49 -15.14
CA HIS A 219 12.16 13.38 -16.59
C HIS A 219 11.53 12.11 -17.17
N ASP A 220 11.60 10.98 -16.42
CA ASP A 220 10.96 9.74 -16.86
C ASP A 220 9.43 9.85 -16.84
N VAL A 221 8.86 10.59 -15.89
CA VAL A 221 7.41 10.86 -15.87
C VAL A 221 7.00 11.74 -17.07
N GLU A 222 7.79 12.75 -17.44
CA GLU A 222 7.55 13.57 -18.63
C GLU A 222 7.66 12.75 -19.93
N GLU A 223 8.61 11.83 -20.01
CA GLU A 223 8.75 10.89 -21.13
C GLU A 223 7.55 9.93 -21.18
N LEU A 224 7.16 9.36 -20.02
CA LEU A 224 6.00 8.47 -19.91
C LEU A 224 4.71 9.17 -20.33
N GLU A 225 4.54 10.46 -19.99
CA GLU A 225 3.43 11.30 -20.40
C GLU A 225 3.38 11.44 -21.92
N SER A 226 4.51 11.76 -22.54
CA SER A 226 4.61 11.90 -24.00
C SER A 226 4.29 10.58 -24.72
N LEU A 227 4.77 9.45 -24.18
CA LEU A 227 4.47 8.12 -24.71
C LEU A 227 3.00 7.75 -24.53
N ALA A 228 2.40 8.09 -23.40
CA ALA A 228 0.99 7.86 -23.12
C ALA A 228 0.08 8.61 -24.09
N GLU A 229 0.42 9.85 -24.46
CA GLU A 229 -0.30 10.62 -25.49
C GLU A 229 -0.20 9.97 -26.87
N VAL A 230 0.99 9.56 -27.28
CA VAL A 230 1.24 8.95 -28.60
C VAL A 230 0.59 7.57 -28.73
N HIS A 231 0.75 6.73 -27.72
CA HIS A 231 0.31 5.32 -27.75
C HIS A 231 -1.06 5.10 -27.11
N ARG A 232 -1.68 6.15 -26.54
CA ARG A 232 -3.05 6.16 -25.98
C ARG A 232 -3.25 5.17 -24.85
N PHE A 233 -2.33 5.17 -23.89
CA PHE A 233 -2.46 4.42 -22.65
C PHE A 233 -2.61 5.36 -21.43
N ASN A 234 -3.05 4.83 -20.29
CA ASN A 234 -3.17 5.62 -19.06
C ASN A 234 -1.78 5.80 -18.44
N ILE A 235 -1.39 7.06 -18.22
CA ILE A 235 -0.08 7.40 -17.64
C ILE A 235 0.12 6.82 -16.23
N ASP A 236 -0.97 6.54 -15.52
CA ASP A 236 -0.98 5.96 -14.18
C ASP A 236 -1.05 4.42 -14.18
N GLY A 237 -1.11 3.77 -15.36
CA GLY A 237 -1.17 2.31 -15.48
C GLY A 237 -2.51 1.68 -15.10
N GLU A 238 -3.57 2.47 -14.88
CA GLU A 238 -4.88 1.99 -14.40
C GLU A 238 -5.60 1.05 -15.38
N GLY A 239 -5.22 0.99 -16.63
CA GLY A 239 -5.72 0.04 -17.62
C GLY A 239 -4.91 -1.26 -17.68
N GLY A 240 -3.95 -1.47 -16.78
CA GLY A 240 -3.06 -2.64 -16.78
C GLY A 240 -1.91 -2.51 -17.79
N GLU A 241 -1.58 -1.30 -18.21
CA GLU A 241 -0.49 -1.02 -19.14
C GLU A 241 0.87 -1.33 -18.55
N PHE A 242 1.00 -1.12 -17.25
CA PHE A 242 2.17 -1.46 -16.45
C PHE A 242 1.80 -1.63 -14.98
N GLU A 243 2.63 -2.38 -14.26
CA GLU A 243 2.58 -2.50 -12.81
C GLU A 243 3.78 -1.84 -12.17
N THR A 244 3.63 -1.42 -10.92
CA THR A 244 4.66 -0.68 -10.19
C THR A 244 4.98 -1.31 -8.84
N ALA A 245 6.19 -1.05 -8.35
CA ALA A 245 6.54 -1.23 -6.96
C ALA A 245 7.21 0.05 -6.41
N VAL A 246 7.04 0.30 -5.12
CA VAL A 246 7.71 1.40 -4.42
C VAL A 246 8.82 0.81 -3.56
N ILE A 247 10.04 1.29 -3.80
CA ILE A 247 11.24 0.85 -3.09
C ILE A 247 11.72 1.86 -2.05
N ASP A 248 11.20 3.10 -2.10
CA ASP A 248 11.40 4.13 -1.09
C ASP A 248 10.25 5.13 -1.10
N ALA A 249 9.90 5.68 0.06
CA ALA A 249 8.83 6.66 0.20
C ALA A 249 8.98 7.49 1.48
N PRO A 250 8.39 8.71 1.57
CA PRO A 250 8.52 9.59 2.74
C PRO A 250 8.00 9.00 4.06
N TRP A 251 7.20 7.96 4.02
CA TRP A 251 6.69 7.26 5.20
C TRP A 251 7.54 6.05 5.63
N MET A 252 8.55 5.69 4.82
CA MET A 252 9.52 4.63 5.09
C MET A 252 10.76 5.20 5.79
N LYS A 253 11.44 4.39 6.60
CA LYS A 253 12.69 4.75 7.30
C LYS A 253 13.93 4.29 6.56
N TYR A 254 13.77 3.23 5.79
CA TYR A 254 14.83 2.56 5.03
C TYR A 254 14.31 2.28 3.63
N SER A 255 15.15 2.44 2.63
CA SER A 255 14.83 2.04 1.27
C SER A 255 14.96 0.52 1.10
N ILE A 256 14.39 -0.01 0.02
CA ILE A 256 14.47 -1.42 -0.33
C ILE A 256 15.42 -1.57 -1.51
N ASN A 257 16.53 -2.25 -1.30
CA ASN A 257 17.41 -2.67 -2.38
C ASN A 257 16.86 -3.97 -2.99
N THR A 258 16.57 -3.98 -4.30
CA THR A 258 16.03 -5.14 -5.00
C THR A 258 17.03 -5.70 -5.99
N GLN A 259 17.09 -7.03 -6.08
CA GLN A 259 17.83 -7.76 -7.09
C GLN A 259 16.81 -8.46 -7.99
N HIS A 260 16.91 -8.24 -9.29
CA HIS A 260 15.89 -8.75 -10.22
C HIS A 260 16.50 -9.17 -11.57
N THR A 261 15.74 -9.98 -12.29
CA THR A 261 15.99 -10.35 -13.67
C THR A 261 14.90 -9.80 -14.56
N VAL A 262 15.28 -9.18 -15.68
CA VAL A 262 14.33 -8.66 -16.67
C VAL A 262 13.97 -9.75 -17.67
N HIS A 263 12.66 -10.01 -17.82
CA HIS A 263 12.09 -10.89 -18.83
C HIS A 263 11.37 -10.04 -19.88
N TRP A 264 11.57 -10.39 -21.16
CA TRP A 264 10.99 -9.66 -22.28
C TRP A 264 10.56 -10.61 -23.42
N THR A 265 9.30 -10.47 -23.85
CA THR A 265 8.71 -11.32 -24.91
C THR A 265 8.40 -10.56 -26.20
N GLY A 266 9.01 -9.40 -26.41
CA GLY A 266 8.82 -8.55 -27.61
C GLY A 266 7.70 -7.52 -27.50
N ARG A 267 6.64 -7.77 -26.70
CA ARG A 267 5.54 -6.81 -26.46
C ARG A 267 5.20 -6.63 -25.00
N ARG A 268 5.63 -7.58 -24.17
CA ARG A 268 5.39 -7.60 -22.73
C ARG A 268 6.67 -7.94 -22.02
N GLY A 269 6.83 -7.43 -20.83
CA GLY A 269 7.94 -7.79 -19.99
C GLY A 269 7.61 -7.58 -18.53
N TRP A 270 8.42 -8.19 -17.70
CA TRP A 270 8.34 -8.08 -16.25
C TRP A 270 9.71 -8.26 -15.61
N ILE A 271 9.84 -7.85 -14.38
CA ILE A 271 10.99 -8.19 -13.54
C ILE A 271 10.62 -9.31 -12.59
N ASP A 272 11.52 -10.26 -12.46
CA ASP A 272 11.47 -11.27 -11.40
C ASP A 272 12.41 -10.80 -10.27
N ILE A 273 11.82 -10.40 -9.14
CA ILE A 273 12.57 -9.91 -7.97
C ILE A 273 12.92 -11.12 -7.11
N TRP A 274 14.17 -11.57 -7.24
CA TRP A 274 14.68 -12.74 -6.52
C TRP A 274 15.44 -12.40 -5.23
N GLY A 275 15.73 -11.12 -4.98
CA GLY A 275 16.36 -10.65 -3.75
C GLY A 275 15.81 -9.29 -3.34
N ALA A 276 15.60 -9.09 -2.04
CA ALA A 276 15.23 -7.80 -1.45
C ALA A 276 15.79 -7.70 -0.03
N GLU A 277 16.27 -6.50 0.33
CA GLU A 277 16.78 -6.16 1.65
C GLU A 277 16.52 -4.69 1.99
N LEU A 278 16.45 -4.35 3.27
CA LEU A 278 16.38 -2.96 3.72
C LEU A 278 17.80 -2.37 3.83
N VAL A 279 17.98 -1.15 3.31
CA VAL A 279 19.24 -0.42 3.31
C VAL A 279 19.09 1.00 3.84
#